data_c2c88dfad6fff86cd5a6023139b44bb5
#
_entry.id   c2c88dfad6fff86cd5a6023139b44bb5
#
_cell.length_a   1.000
_cell.length_b   1.000
_cell.length_c   1.000
_cell.angle_alpha   90.00
_cell.angle_beta   90.00
_cell.angle_gamma   90.00
#
_symmetry.space_group_name_H-M   'P 1'
#
loop_
_entity.id
_entity.type
_entity.pdbx_description
1 polymer ?
#
loop_
_entity_poly.entity_id
_entity_poly.type
_entity_poly.pdbx_seq_one_letter_code
_entity_poly.pdbx_strand_id
1 'polypeptide(L)'
;MSTLAVDMDHESVTVKGPNGVETIRARSRIWAAGVQASPLAKMLAEKSGAETDRPGRVVVGPDCSLPGHPEVFAIGDMANVGGLPGVAQPAMQEGKYVGKLIKARMDGDTGAVPPFKYFDKGSMATIGHKYAVADAFGRKFTGIIAYLMWGFIHVLYLIGWGNRLGTIYTWMRALYVSKNRGHRVITFEQAQYRVEEGSNSVRPSHYLASLQKSGEASPAPASEQAPAATKQA
;
A
#
# COMPACT_ATOMS: atom_id res chain seq x y z
N MET A 1 -0.62 17.78 17.54
CA MET A 1 -0.59 18.81 16.45
C MET A 1 -1.53 18.35 15.36
N SER A 2 -2.54 19.15 15.03
CA SER A 2 -3.54 18.80 13.99
C SER A 2 -3.26 19.66 12.75
N THR A 3 -2.22 19.28 12.02
CA THR A 3 -1.84 19.97 10.76
C THR A 3 -2.03 19.01 9.60
N LEU A 4 -2.81 19.45 8.60
CA LEU A 4 -3.12 18.67 7.40
C LEU A 4 -2.37 19.28 6.22
N ALA A 5 -1.66 18.46 5.44
CA ALA A 5 -1.15 18.89 4.15
C ALA A 5 -2.33 18.96 3.17
N VAL A 6 -2.54 20.12 2.56
CA VAL A 6 -3.66 20.37 1.65
C VAL A 6 -3.22 20.49 0.20
N ASP A 7 -1.94 20.85 -0.03
CA ASP A 7 -1.36 20.95 -1.36
C ASP A 7 0.16 20.76 -1.31
N MET A 8 0.77 20.35 -2.42
CA MET A 8 2.21 20.17 -2.54
C MET A 8 2.65 20.40 -3.98
N ASP A 9 3.54 21.35 -4.17
CA ASP A 9 4.21 21.64 -5.45
C ASP A 9 5.70 21.25 -5.44
N HIS A 10 6.46 21.66 -6.46
CA HIS A 10 7.88 21.35 -6.60
C HIS A 10 8.80 22.04 -5.61
N GLU A 11 8.33 23.06 -4.92
CA GLU A 11 9.15 23.90 -4.03
C GLU A 11 8.58 24.02 -2.63
N SER A 12 7.30 23.68 -2.43
CA SER A 12 6.61 23.91 -1.18
C SER A 12 5.57 22.87 -0.83
N VAL A 13 5.16 22.86 0.44
CA VAL A 13 4.00 22.14 0.95
C VAL A 13 3.09 23.14 1.64
N THR A 14 1.83 23.20 1.23
CA THR A 14 0.82 24.01 1.89
C THR A 14 0.11 23.17 2.94
N VAL A 15 0.11 23.67 4.16
CA VAL A 15 -0.48 22.99 5.31
C VAL A 15 -1.56 23.84 5.95
N LYS A 16 -2.60 23.17 6.47
CA LYS A 16 -3.67 23.80 7.25
C LYS A 16 -3.57 23.32 8.70
N GLY A 17 -3.22 24.22 9.58
CA GLY A 17 -3.11 23.99 11.02
C GLY A 17 -4.11 24.83 11.83
N PRO A 18 -4.02 24.79 13.17
CA PRO A 18 -4.86 25.59 14.05
C PRO A 18 -4.75 27.11 13.82
N ASN A 19 -3.59 27.56 13.34
CA ASN A 19 -3.29 28.98 13.09
C ASN A 19 -3.61 29.42 11.65
N GLY A 20 -4.27 28.57 10.86
CA GLY A 20 -4.62 28.88 9.47
C GLY A 20 -3.83 28.07 8.46
N VAL A 21 -3.75 28.60 7.24
CA VAL A 21 -3.03 28.00 6.12
C VAL A 21 -1.64 28.62 6.02
N GLU A 22 -0.62 27.77 5.91
CA GLU A 22 0.78 28.17 5.78
C GLU A 22 1.44 27.41 4.64
N THR A 23 2.32 28.07 3.88
CA THR A 23 3.12 27.44 2.83
C THR A 23 4.57 27.31 3.30
N ILE A 24 5.05 26.10 3.41
CA ILE A 24 6.40 25.76 3.88
C ILE A 24 7.26 25.42 2.66
N ARG A 25 8.29 26.22 2.39
CA ARG A 25 9.26 25.93 1.33
C ARG A 25 10.22 24.83 1.77
N ALA A 26 10.39 23.79 0.94
CA ALA A 26 11.30 22.69 1.21
C ALA A 26 11.81 22.07 -0.09
N ARG A 27 13.13 21.87 -0.19
CA ARG A 27 13.73 21.17 -1.34
C ARG A 27 13.45 19.67 -1.36
N SER A 28 13.40 19.05 -0.18
CA SER A 28 13.11 17.62 -0.03
C SER A 28 11.80 17.45 0.72
N ARG A 29 10.87 16.71 0.14
CA ARG A 29 9.57 16.43 0.72
C ARG A 29 9.38 14.92 0.76
N ILE A 30 9.06 14.41 1.95
CA ILE A 30 8.86 12.99 2.17
C ILE A 30 7.39 12.80 2.57
N TRP A 31 6.63 12.16 1.68
CA TRP A 31 5.25 11.78 1.96
C TRP A 31 5.22 10.40 2.60
N ALA A 32 4.80 10.34 3.85
CA ALA A 32 4.70 9.10 4.62
C ALA A 32 3.32 8.96 5.30
N ALA A 33 2.27 9.45 4.64
CA ALA A 33 0.92 9.54 5.19
C ALA A 33 0.07 8.26 5.02
N GLY A 34 0.70 7.12 4.74
CA GLY A 34 0.04 5.84 4.57
C GLY A 34 -0.36 5.53 3.12
N VAL A 35 -1.22 4.55 2.96
CA VAL A 35 -1.70 4.05 1.67
C VAL A 35 -3.22 4.10 1.61
N GLN A 36 -3.76 4.19 0.39
CA GLN A 36 -5.18 4.02 0.11
C GLN A 36 -5.42 2.64 -0.47
N ALA A 37 -6.63 2.12 -0.29
CA ALA A 37 -7.05 0.87 -0.91
C ALA A 37 -7.06 0.98 -2.43
N SER A 38 -6.95 -0.18 -3.09
CA SER A 38 -7.07 -0.26 -4.55
C SER A 38 -8.40 0.34 -5.03
N PRO A 39 -8.44 1.01 -6.20
CA PRO A 39 -9.70 1.45 -6.81
C PRO A 39 -10.72 0.33 -7.00
N LEU A 40 -10.27 -0.92 -7.07
CA LEU A 40 -11.13 -2.10 -7.12
C LEU A 40 -12.02 -2.21 -5.86
N ALA A 41 -11.53 -1.83 -4.68
CA ALA A 41 -12.33 -1.82 -3.46
C ALA A 41 -13.52 -0.87 -3.58
N LYS A 42 -13.30 0.33 -4.14
CA LYS A 42 -14.35 1.31 -4.40
C LYS A 42 -15.38 0.77 -5.40
N MET A 43 -14.93 0.21 -6.52
CA MET A 43 -15.81 -0.39 -7.52
C MET A 43 -16.65 -1.54 -6.95
N LEU A 44 -16.04 -2.36 -6.10
CA LEU A 44 -16.73 -3.46 -5.42
C LEU A 44 -17.80 -2.92 -4.47
N ALA A 45 -17.46 -1.92 -3.65
CA ALA A 45 -18.40 -1.29 -2.74
C ALA A 45 -19.59 -0.64 -3.47
N GLU A 46 -19.35 0.10 -4.55
CA GLU A 46 -20.38 0.74 -5.36
C GLU A 46 -21.35 -0.28 -5.97
N LYS A 47 -20.86 -1.45 -6.40
CA LYS A 47 -21.69 -2.49 -7.02
C LYS A 47 -22.44 -3.37 -6.02
N SER A 48 -21.87 -3.59 -4.84
CA SER A 48 -22.47 -4.46 -3.81
C SER A 48 -23.28 -3.69 -2.76
N GLY A 49 -23.14 -2.35 -2.71
CA GLY A 49 -23.71 -1.54 -1.63
C GLY A 49 -22.96 -1.67 -0.31
N ALA A 50 -21.77 -2.31 -0.29
CA ALA A 50 -20.96 -2.45 0.92
C ALA A 50 -20.35 -1.10 1.32
N GLU A 51 -20.13 -0.90 2.63
CA GLU A 51 -19.48 0.28 3.16
C GLU A 51 -17.95 0.25 2.92
N THR A 52 -17.36 1.43 2.89
CA THR A 52 -15.89 1.59 2.89
C THR A 52 -15.44 2.37 4.09
N ASP A 53 -14.24 2.05 4.58
CA ASP A 53 -13.61 2.86 5.62
C ASP A 53 -12.89 4.09 5.03
N ARG A 54 -12.30 4.91 5.92
CA ARG A 54 -11.60 6.14 5.51
C ARG A 54 -10.47 5.93 4.50
N PRO A 55 -9.62 4.87 4.59
CA PRO A 55 -8.65 4.54 3.55
C PRO A 55 -9.24 3.94 2.26
N GLY A 56 -10.56 3.74 2.19
CA GLY A 56 -11.27 3.18 1.03
C GLY A 56 -11.29 1.66 0.97
N ARG A 57 -11.03 0.96 2.10
CA ARG A 57 -11.13 -0.50 2.18
C ARG A 57 -12.59 -0.91 2.36
N VAL A 58 -13.00 -1.98 1.68
CA VAL A 58 -14.36 -2.53 1.81
C VAL A 58 -14.52 -3.17 3.19
N VAL A 59 -15.59 -2.81 3.89
CA VAL A 59 -15.95 -3.45 5.17
C VAL A 59 -16.58 -4.80 4.88
N VAL A 60 -15.99 -5.85 5.43
CA VAL A 60 -16.43 -7.24 5.23
C VAL A 60 -16.86 -7.88 6.55
N GLY A 61 -17.58 -8.98 6.43
CA GLY A 61 -18.00 -9.79 7.56
C GLY A 61 -16.84 -10.49 8.28
N PRO A 62 -17.11 -11.12 9.42
CA PRO A 62 -16.11 -11.86 10.19
C PRO A 62 -15.56 -13.10 9.49
N ASP A 63 -16.17 -13.51 8.39
CA ASP A 63 -15.72 -14.58 7.49
C ASP A 63 -15.04 -14.07 6.22
N CYS A 64 -14.71 -12.78 6.17
CA CYS A 64 -14.14 -12.06 5.04
C CYS A 64 -15.06 -11.97 3.81
N SER A 65 -16.35 -12.32 3.93
CA SER A 65 -17.31 -12.16 2.84
C SER A 65 -17.93 -10.76 2.83
N LEU A 66 -18.43 -10.34 1.68
CA LEU A 66 -19.20 -9.10 1.56
C LEU A 66 -20.55 -9.24 2.22
N PRO A 67 -21.04 -8.20 2.91
CA PRO A 67 -22.40 -8.16 3.43
C PRO A 67 -23.42 -8.37 2.29
N GLY A 68 -24.32 -9.34 2.46
CA GLY A 68 -25.31 -9.70 1.44
C GLY A 68 -24.81 -10.60 0.29
N HIS A 69 -23.49 -10.85 0.23
CA HIS A 69 -22.85 -11.65 -0.82
C HIS A 69 -21.88 -12.68 -0.22
N PRO A 70 -22.37 -13.76 0.39
CA PRO A 70 -21.54 -14.75 1.08
C PRO A 70 -20.61 -15.53 0.13
N GLU A 71 -20.83 -15.45 -1.17
CA GLU A 71 -20.00 -16.04 -2.23
C GLU A 71 -18.83 -15.13 -2.65
N VAL A 72 -18.84 -13.85 -2.26
CA VAL A 72 -17.84 -12.87 -2.64
C VAL A 72 -16.95 -12.53 -1.43
N PHE A 73 -15.66 -12.71 -1.57
CA PHE A 73 -14.68 -12.43 -0.53
C PHE A 73 -13.79 -11.26 -0.90
N ALA A 74 -13.49 -10.39 0.06
CA ALA A 74 -12.44 -9.40 -0.05
C ALA A 74 -11.45 -9.59 1.11
N ILE A 75 -10.14 -9.58 0.80
CA ILE A 75 -9.06 -9.86 1.75
C ILE A 75 -7.86 -8.93 1.51
N GLY A 76 -6.97 -8.86 2.49
CA GLY A 76 -5.75 -8.07 2.40
C GLY A 76 -5.99 -6.56 2.41
N ASP A 77 -5.10 -5.82 1.76
CA ASP A 77 -5.06 -4.35 1.84
C ASP A 77 -6.30 -3.64 1.28
N MET A 78 -7.16 -4.35 0.55
CA MET A 78 -8.42 -3.79 0.04
C MET A 78 -9.62 -4.04 0.96
N ALA A 79 -9.46 -4.85 2.01
CA ALA A 79 -10.54 -5.22 2.93
C ALA A 79 -10.32 -4.67 4.34
N ASN A 80 -11.41 -4.37 5.01
CA ASN A 80 -11.44 -4.07 6.45
C ASN A 80 -12.14 -5.20 7.18
N VAL A 81 -11.36 -6.10 7.75
CA VAL A 81 -11.84 -7.22 8.59
C VAL A 81 -11.70 -6.82 10.05
N GLY A 82 -12.77 -6.34 10.66
CA GLY A 82 -12.78 -5.99 12.10
C GLY A 82 -11.76 -4.94 12.52
N GLY A 83 -11.39 -4.01 11.64
CA GLY A 83 -10.44 -2.93 11.95
C GLY A 83 -8.97 -3.32 11.87
N LEU A 84 -8.62 -4.50 11.38
CA LEU A 84 -7.23 -4.93 11.23
C LEU A 84 -6.42 -4.01 10.31
N PRO A 85 -5.13 -3.83 10.56
CA PRO A 85 -4.28 -3.01 9.71
C PRO A 85 -4.05 -3.66 8.35
N GLY A 86 -3.91 -2.84 7.27
CA GLY A 86 -3.53 -3.30 5.94
C GLY A 86 -2.04 -3.59 5.87
N VAL A 87 -1.64 -4.76 6.35
CA VAL A 87 -0.25 -5.26 6.32
C VAL A 87 -0.23 -6.74 5.94
N ALA A 88 0.94 -7.23 5.54
CA ALA A 88 1.08 -8.59 5.00
C ALA A 88 0.60 -9.72 5.94
N GLN A 89 0.69 -9.54 7.25
CA GLN A 89 0.35 -10.59 8.23
C GLN A 89 -1.15 -10.94 8.24
N PRO A 90 -2.09 -9.97 8.38
CA PRO A 90 -3.51 -10.24 8.19
C PRO A 90 -3.80 -10.82 6.81
N ALA A 91 -3.31 -10.18 5.73
CA ALA A 91 -3.58 -10.61 4.35
C ALA A 91 -3.23 -12.08 4.09
N MET A 92 -2.08 -12.56 4.58
CA MET A 92 -1.68 -13.97 4.46
C MET A 92 -2.57 -14.91 5.27
N GLN A 93 -3.04 -14.48 6.44
CA GLN A 93 -3.90 -15.30 7.30
C GLN A 93 -5.33 -15.34 6.76
N GLU A 94 -5.85 -14.23 6.30
CA GLU A 94 -7.14 -14.12 5.61
C GLU A 94 -7.16 -15.00 4.36
N GLY A 95 -6.12 -14.93 3.52
CA GLY A 95 -6.01 -15.78 2.32
C GLY A 95 -6.01 -17.27 2.64
N LYS A 96 -5.32 -17.69 3.71
CA LYS A 96 -5.35 -19.08 4.16
C LYS A 96 -6.73 -19.49 4.70
N TYR A 97 -7.38 -18.60 5.42
CA TYR A 97 -8.70 -18.83 5.99
C TYR A 97 -9.73 -18.97 4.87
N VAL A 98 -9.82 -18.00 3.95
CA VAL A 98 -10.77 -18.01 2.82
C VAL A 98 -10.50 -19.21 1.90
N GLY A 99 -9.23 -19.54 1.64
CA GLY A 99 -8.90 -20.72 0.83
C GLY A 99 -9.39 -22.04 1.46
N LYS A 100 -9.29 -22.19 2.78
CA LYS A 100 -9.87 -23.34 3.49
C LYS A 100 -11.40 -23.35 3.44
N LEU A 101 -12.02 -22.18 3.59
CA LEU A 101 -13.47 -22.02 3.53
C LEU A 101 -14.01 -22.40 2.15
N ILE A 102 -13.40 -21.89 1.09
CA ILE A 102 -13.80 -22.23 -0.29
C ILE A 102 -13.65 -23.74 -0.51
N LYS A 103 -12.52 -24.32 -0.08
CA LYS A 103 -12.31 -25.77 -0.22
C LYS A 103 -13.40 -26.57 0.53
N ALA A 104 -13.69 -26.23 1.77
CA ALA A 104 -14.74 -26.92 2.54
C ALA A 104 -16.11 -26.85 1.83
N ARG A 105 -16.47 -25.68 1.31
CA ARG A 105 -17.71 -25.51 0.52
C ARG A 105 -17.72 -26.38 -0.76
N MET A 106 -16.58 -26.49 -1.44
CA MET A 106 -16.45 -27.35 -2.63
C MET A 106 -16.53 -28.84 -2.28
N ASP A 107 -16.05 -29.22 -1.10
CA ASP A 107 -16.15 -30.59 -0.60
C ASP A 107 -17.56 -30.93 -0.05
N GLY A 108 -18.52 -29.98 -0.13
CA GLY A 108 -19.90 -30.15 0.30
C GLY A 108 -20.14 -29.89 1.80
N ASP A 109 -19.17 -29.33 2.50
CA ASP A 109 -19.33 -28.95 3.89
C ASP A 109 -20.17 -27.64 3.98
N THR A 110 -21.37 -27.78 4.51
CA THR A 110 -22.31 -26.69 4.76
C THR A 110 -22.35 -26.26 6.23
N GLY A 111 -21.42 -26.75 7.04
CA GLY A 111 -21.34 -26.43 8.46
C GLY A 111 -21.09 -24.97 8.75
N ALA A 112 -21.34 -24.56 10.00
CA ALA A 112 -21.09 -23.21 10.46
C ALA A 112 -19.59 -22.87 10.36
N VAL A 113 -19.26 -21.80 9.65
CA VAL A 113 -17.88 -21.35 9.49
C VAL A 113 -17.48 -20.53 10.71
N PRO A 114 -16.41 -20.91 11.42
CA PRO A 114 -15.92 -20.09 12.52
C PRO A 114 -15.39 -18.75 11.99
N PRO A 115 -15.61 -17.65 12.72
CA PRO A 115 -15.12 -16.35 12.29
C PRO A 115 -13.58 -16.33 12.18
N PHE A 116 -13.08 -15.52 11.27
CA PHE A 116 -11.65 -15.30 11.14
C PHE A 116 -11.06 -14.73 12.45
N LYS A 117 -9.95 -15.30 12.88
CA LYS A 117 -9.21 -14.82 14.04
C LYS A 117 -7.77 -14.50 13.64
N TYR A 118 -7.42 -13.23 13.75
CA TYR A 118 -6.06 -12.80 13.52
C TYR A 118 -5.13 -13.21 14.67
N PHE A 119 -4.00 -13.78 14.32
CA PHE A 119 -2.91 -14.05 15.26
C PHE A 119 -1.76 -13.07 14.99
N ASP A 120 -1.58 -12.13 15.92
CA ASP A 120 -0.50 -11.14 15.81
C ASP A 120 0.86 -11.80 16.13
N LYS A 121 1.76 -11.76 15.16
CA LYS A 121 3.14 -12.25 15.30
C LYS A 121 4.13 -11.15 15.61
N GLY A 122 3.65 -9.93 15.74
CA GLY A 122 4.43 -8.73 15.94
C GLY A 122 4.79 -8.01 14.65
N SER A 123 5.61 -7.00 14.76
CA SER A 123 6.01 -6.12 13.66
C SER A 123 7.52 -5.96 13.59
N MET A 124 8.03 -5.73 12.39
CA MET A 124 9.46 -5.52 12.14
C MET A 124 9.66 -4.46 11.07
N ALA A 125 10.68 -3.63 11.24
CA ALA A 125 11.08 -2.63 10.25
C ALA A 125 12.59 -2.49 10.19
N THR A 126 13.15 -2.40 8.98
CA THR A 126 14.56 -2.07 8.77
C THR A 126 14.75 -0.55 8.77
N ILE A 127 15.82 -0.08 9.41
CA ILE A 127 16.20 1.32 9.49
C ILE A 127 17.60 1.45 8.87
N GLY A 128 17.64 1.50 7.54
CA GLY A 128 18.91 1.54 6.82
C GLY A 128 19.66 0.21 6.83
N HIS A 129 20.99 0.29 6.67
CA HIS A 129 21.84 -0.89 6.51
C HIS A 129 22.25 -1.47 7.87
N LYS A 130 21.98 -2.75 8.11
CA LYS A 130 22.29 -3.51 9.33
C LYS A 130 21.57 -3.08 10.61
N TYR A 131 20.58 -2.20 10.52
CA TYR A 131 19.76 -1.81 11.64
C TYR A 131 18.30 -2.12 11.37
N ALA A 132 17.63 -2.68 12.36
CA ALA A 132 16.21 -2.94 12.35
C ALA A 132 15.65 -2.80 13.76
N VAL A 133 14.34 -2.68 13.83
CA VAL A 133 13.56 -2.83 15.06
C VAL A 133 12.59 -3.98 14.85
N ALA A 134 12.35 -4.73 15.90
CA ALA A 134 11.38 -5.81 15.89
C ALA A 134 10.66 -5.84 17.25
N ASP A 135 9.35 -5.90 17.18
CA ASP A 135 8.49 -6.24 18.32
C ASP A 135 7.85 -7.58 18.00
N ALA A 136 8.33 -8.63 18.61
CA ALA A 136 7.91 -9.99 18.31
C ALA A 136 7.80 -10.81 19.60
N PHE A 137 6.70 -11.55 19.71
CA PHE A 137 6.44 -12.42 20.87
C PHE A 137 6.52 -11.70 22.23
N GLY A 138 6.09 -10.41 22.26
CA GLY A 138 6.12 -9.59 23.48
C GLY A 138 7.52 -9.11 23.89
N ARG A 139 8.52 -9.23 23.01
CA ARG A 139 9.89 -8.77 23.25
C ARG A 139 10.34 -7.81 22.15
N LYS A 140 11.07 -6.76 22.52
CA LYS A 140 11.61 -5.76 21.62
C LYS A 140 13.08 -6.06 21.34
N PHE A 141 13.42 -6.12 20.05
CA PHE A 141 14.77 -6.33 19.57
C PHE A 141 15.18 -5.13 18.70
N THR A 142 16.46 -4.79 18.72
CA THR A 142 17.02 -3.68 17.94
C THR A 142 18.37 -4.05 17.34
N GLY A 143 18.84 -3.25 16.39
CA GLY A 143 20.17 -3.39 15.79
C GLY A 143 20.32 -4.62 14.90
N ILE A 144 21.49 -5.25 14.95
CA ILE A 144 21.87 -6.36 14.07
C ILE A 144 21.04 -7.62 14.33
N ILE A 145 20.64 -7.85 15.56
CA ILE A 145 19.81 -9.02 15.91
C ILE A 145 18.45 -8.91 15.24
N ALA A 146 17.78 -7.77 15.39
CA ALA A 146 16.51 -7.50 14.72
C ALA A 146 16.65 -7.56 13.19
N TYR A 147 17.77 -7.10 12.63
CA TYR A 147 18.06 -7.16 11.20
C TYR A 147 18.19 -8.60 10.69
N LEU A 148 18.89 -9.46 11.41
CA LEU A 148 19.01 -10.88 11.06
C LEU A 148 17.67 -11.60 11.20
N MET A 149 16.91 -11.32 12.25
CA MET A 149 15.55 -11.85 12.43
C MET A 149 14.64 -11.42 11.27
N TRP A 150 14.68 -10.15 10.89
CA TRP A 150 13.92 -9.63 9.75
C TRP A 150 14.29 -10.37 8.46
N GLY A 151 15.58 -10.51 8.17
CA GLY A 151 16.05 -11.23 6.98
C GLY A 151 15.61 -12.68 6.96
N PHE A 152 15.78 -13.40 8.06
CA PHE A 152 15.38 -14.81 8.19
C PHE A 152 13.88 -15.00 7.95
N ILE A 153 13.04 -14.20 8.61
CA ILE A 153 11.58 -14.29 8.47
C ILE A 153 11.14 -14.00 7.04
N HIS A 154 11.69 -12.96 6.41
CA HIS A 154 11.30 -12.60 5.04
C HIS A 154 11.70 -13.68 4.03
N VAL A 155 12.87 -14.30 4.18
CA VAL A 155 13.26 -15.44 3.34
C VAL A 155 12.37 -16.66 3.60
N LEU A 156 12.03 -16.93 4.86
CA LEU A 156 11.18 -18.06 5.22
C LEU A 156 9.80 -18.00 4.57
N TYR A 157 9.22 -16.79 4.47
CA TYR A 157 7.90 -16.57 3.86
C TYR A 157 7.91 -16.56 2.33
N LEU A 158 9.08 -16.53 1.67
CA LEU A 158 9.15 -16.67 0.21
C LEU A 158 8.66 -18.05 -0.24
N ILE A 159 7.87 -18.04 -1.31
CA ILE A 159 7.35 -19.27 -1.92
C ILE A 159 8.43 -19.88 -2.83
N GLY A 160 8.69 -21.17 -2.65
CA GLY A 160 9.63 -21.93 -3.48
C GLY A 160 11.09 -21.84 -3.03
N TRP A 161 11.79 -22.96 -3.09
CA TRP A 161 13.20 -23.03 -2.71
C TRP A 161 14.12 -22.23 -3.61
N GLY A 162 13.82 -22.15 -4.92
CA GLY A 162 14.58 -21.34 -5.86
C GLY A 162 14.59 -19.86 -5.50
N ASN A 163 13.42 -19.32 -5.13
CA ASN A 163 13.31 -17.93 -4.69
C ASN A 163 14.05 -17.66 -3.38
N ARG A 164 13.99 -18.59 -2.44
CA ARG A 164 14.72 -18.47 -1.16
C ARG A 164 16.23 -18.43 -1.38
N LEU A 165 16.76 -19.40 -2.13
CA LEU A 165 18.19 -19.47 -2.42
C LEU A 165 18.67 -18.31 -3.27
N GLY A 166 17.90 -17.90 -4.30
CA GLY A 166 18.20 -16.73 -5.13
C GLY A 166 18.24 -15.44 -4.31
N THR A 167 17.29 -15.25 -3.40
CA THR A 167 17.27 -14.08 -2.52
C THR A 167 18.45 -14.08 -1.55
N ILE A 168 18.75 -15.21 -0.91
CA ILE A 168 19.92 -15.32 -0.03
C ILE A 168 21.20 -14.98 -0.80
N TYR A 169 21.39 -15.57 -1.99
CA TYR A 169 22.55 -15.28 -2.83
C TYR A 169 22.65 -13.79 -3.19
N THR A 170 21.55 -13.21 -3.63
CA THR A 170 21.51 -11.79 -4.01
C THR A 170 21.83 -10.88 -2.82
N TRP A 171 21.29 -11.17 -1.65
CA TRP A 171 21.57 -10.40 -0.44
C TRP A 171 23.00 -10.56 0.04
N MET A 172 23.52 -11.79 0.03
CA MET A 172 24.93 -12.05 0.37
C MET A 172 25.87 -11.31 -0.57
N ARG A 173 25.60 -11.38 -1.88
CA ARG A 173 26.37 -10.62 -2.87
C ARG A 173 26.28 -9.12 -2.64
N ALA A 174 25.09 -8.58 -2.34
CA ALA A 174 24.92 -7.17 -2.04
C ALA A 174 25.72 -6.74 -0.80
N LEU A 175 25.72 -7.54 0.25
CA LEU A 175 26.49 -7.28 1.47
C LEU A 175 28.01 -7.28 1.23
N TYR A 176 28.51 -8.16 0.34
CA TYR A 176 29.95 -8.25 0.02
C TYR A 176 30.39 -7.19 -0.98
N VAL A 177 29.63 -6.98 -2.04
CA VAL A 177 30.01 -6.11 -3.16
C VAL A 177 29.69 -4.64 -2.89
N SER A 178 28.67 -4.37 -2.09
CA SER A 178 28.20 -3.02 -1.80
C SER A 178 29.15 -2.19 -0.91
N LYS A 179 30.12 -2.82 -0.27
CA LYS A 179 31.09 -2.09 0.55
C LYS A 179 31.89 -1.02 -0.22
N ASN A 180 32.02 -1.17 -1.54
CA ASN A 180 32.84 -0.32 -2.40
C ASN A 180 32.08 0.39 -3.52
N ARG A 181 30.77 0.21 -3.62
CA ARG A 181 29.93 0.95 -4.55
C ARG A 181 29.01 1.86 -3.77
N GLY A 182 29.19 3.16 -3.93
CA GLY A 182 28.25 4.14 -3.40
C GLY A 182 26.81 3.75 -3.73
N HIS A 183 25.88 4.07 -2.84
CA HIS A 183 24.47 3.82 -3.06
C HIS A 183 24.06 4.39 -4.41
N ARG A 184 23.87 3.53 -5.39
CA ARG A 184 23.18 3.90 -6.61
C ARG A 184 21.74 4.14 -6.22
N VAL A 185 21.36 5.39 -6.13
CA VAL A 185 19.95 5.74 -6.22
C VAL A 185 19.55 5.28 -7.62
N ILE A 186 18.87 4.15 -7.71
CA ILE A 186 18.12 3.83 -8.88
C ILE A 186 16.92 4.77 -8.79
N THR A 187 17.07 5.93 -9.35
CA THR A 187 15.95 6.58 -9.95
C THR A 187 15.47 5.56 -10.95
N PHE A 188 14.34 4.98 -10.65
CA PHE A 188 13.56 4.34 -11.70
C PHE A 188 13.46 5.36 -12.80
N GLU A 189 13.97 5.04 -13.93
CA GLU A 189 14.08 5.81 -15.06
C GLU A 189 12.92 6.59 -15.26
N GLN A 190 13.28 7.40 -14.69
CA GLN A 190 12.72 8.35 -14.83
C GLN A 190 11.38 8.18 -14.64
N ALA A 191 11.49 7.78 -13.54
CA ALA A 191 10.53 7.16 -13.07
C ALA A 191 9.50 7.06 -14.06
N GLN A 192 9.32 6.32 -14.54
CA GLN A 192 8.07 5.91 -14.98
C GLN A 192 6.93 6.84 -14.58
N TYR A 193 7.29 8.07 -14.25
CA TYR A 193 6.39 9.13 -13.84
C TYR A 193 6.67 10.34 -14.70
N ARG A 194 5.80 10.60 -15.61
CA ARG A 194 5.76 11.89 -16.30
C ARG A 194 4.95 12.84 -15.44
N VAL A 195 5.59 13.88 -14.94
CA VAL A 195 4.85 15.06 -14.47
C VAL A 195 4.36 15.74 -15.73
N GLU A 196 3.07 15.61 -16.04
CA GLU A 196 2.46 16.43 -17.11
C GLU A 196 2.45 17.87 -16.60
N GLU A 197 2.99 18.76 -17.40
CA GLU A 197 2.97 20.19 -17.11
C GLU A 197 1.51 20.62 -16.89
N GLY A 198 1.23 21.16 -15.71
CA GLY A 198 -0.12 21.56 -15.31
C GLY A 198 -0.96 20.47 -14.61
N SER A 199 -0.45 19.27 -14.42
CA SER A 199 -1.13 18.21 -13.67
C SER A 199 -0.43 17.97 -12.33
N ASN A 200 -1.17 18.10 -11.23
CA ASN A 200 -0.69 17.73 -9.89
C ASN A 200 -0.64 16.20 -9.67
N SER A 201 -0.94 15.41 -10.71
CA SER A 201 -0.93 13.96 -10.64
C SER A 201 0.29 13.36 -11.33
N VAL A 202 1.04 12.56 -10.61
CA VAL A 202 2.15 11.75 -11.12
C VAL A 202 1.57 10.40 -11.56
N ARG A 203 1.64 10.08 -12.85
CA ARG A 203 1.19 8.78 -13.40
C ARG A 203 2.37 7.93 -13.87
N PRO A 204 2.38 6.63 -13.60
CA PRO A 204 3.41 5.74 -14.14
C PRO A 204 3.38 5.71 -15.69
N SER A 205 4.54 5.84 -16.33
CA SER A 205 4.63 5.84 -17.80
C SER A 205 4.12 4.55 -18.45
N HIS A 206 4.27 3.39 -17.79
CA HIS A 206 3.72 2.13 -18.26
C HIS A 206 2.18 2.12 -18.22
N TYR A 207 1.56 2.87 -17.30
CA TYR A 207 0.11 3.03 -17.25
C TYR A 207 -0.40 3.79 -18.48
N LEU A 208 0.27 4.87 -18.86
CA LEU A 208 -0.06 5.63 -20.07
C LEU A 208 0.14 4.78 -21.35
N ALA A 209 1.21 4.00 -21.40
CA ALA A 209 1.47 3.08 -22.51
C ALA A 209 0.44 1.94 -22.60
N SER A 210 -0.13 1.51 -21.46
CA SER A 210 -1.20 0.51 -21.44
C SER A 210 -2.53 1.07 -21.95
N LEU A 211 -2.86 2.33 -21.61
CA LEU A 211 -4.06 3.01 -22.11
C LEU A 211 -4.00 3.23 -23.63
N GLN A 212 -2.83 3.58 -24.16
CA GLN A 212 -2.63 3.69 -25.62
C GLN A 212 -2.81 2.35 -26.36
N LYS A 213 -2.45 1.24 -25.73
CA LYS A 213 -2.66 -0.10 -26.30
C LYS A 213 -4.10 -0.60 -26.20
N SER A 214 -4.86 -0.15 -25.21
CA SER A 214 -6.27 -0.52 -25.03
C SER A 214 -7.24 0.30 -25.90
N GLY A 215 -6.77 1.32 -26.61
CA GLY A 215 -7.62 2.19 -27.43
C GLY A 215 -8.53 3.14 -26.61
N GLU A 216 -8.36 3.20 -25.29
CA GLU A 216 -9.05 4.16 -24.46
C GLU A 216 -8.43 5.55 -24.66
N ALA A 217 -9.25 6.51 -25.11
CA ALA A 217 -8.80 7.89 -25.26
C ALA A 217 -8.31 8.44 -23.92
N SER A 218 -7.13 9.05 -23.93
CA SER A 218 -6.64 9.80 -22.77
C SER A 218 -7.73 10.75 -22.30
N PRO A 219 -8.11 10.76 -21.00
CA PRO A 219 -9.08 11.70 -20.52
C PRO A 219 -8.59 13.12 -20.85
N ALA A 220 -9.43 13.89 -21.54
CA ALA A 220 -9.13 15.26 -21.91
C ALA A 220 -8.75 16.09 -20.65
N PRO A 221 -7.77 17.00 -20.75
CA PRO A 221 -7.45 17.87 -19.64
C PRO A 221 -8.70 18.68 -19.26
N ALA A 222 -8.99 18.72 -17.96
CA ALA A 222 -10.08 19.53 -17.45
C ALA A 222 -9.88 20.97 -17.91
N SER A 223 -10.79 21.48 -18.74
CA SER A 223 -10.75 22.84 -19.24
C SER A 223 -10.81 23.80 -18.06
N GLU A 224 -9.73 24.53 -17.89
CA GLU A 224 -9.61 25.65 -16.99
C GLU A 224 -10.64 26.72 -17.39
N GLN A 225 -11.75 26.79 -16.67
CA GLN A 225 -12.66 27.92 -16.78
C GLN A 225 -11.98 29.11 -16.07
N ALA A 226 -11.36 29.98 -16.86
CA ALA A 226 -10.88 31.27 -16.39
C ALA A 226 -12.07 32.07 -15.83
N PRO A 227 -11.93 32.71 -14.67
CA PRO A 227 -12.97 33.56 -14.14
C PRO A 227 -13.13 34.79 -15.07
N ALA A 228 -14.35 35.00 -15.51
CA ALA A 228 -14.74 36.17 -16.33
C ALA A 228 -14.38 37.46 -15.62
N ALA A 229 -13.56 38.27 -16.25
CA ALA A 229 -13.24 39.61 -15.80
C ALA A 229 -14.51 40.50 -15.87
N THR A 230 -15.03 40.88 -14.73
CA THR A 230 -16.07 41.87 -14.58
C THR A 230 -15.47 43.23 -14.92
N LYS A 231 -15.79 43.73 -16.10
CA LYS A 231 -15.58 45.16 -16.41
C LYS A 231 -16.63 45.97 -15.67
N GLN A 232 -16.20 46.77 -14.72
CA GLN A 232 -17.01 47.91 -14.24
C GLN A 232 -16.79 49.09 -15.18
N ALA A 233 -17.90 49.59 -15.67
CA ALA A 233 -18.03 50.95 -16.21
C ALA A 233 -18.43 51.88 -15.09
#